data_604df299d34ce658d31493ee6941a987
#
_entry.id   604df299d34ce658d31493ee6941a987
#
_cell.length_a   1.000
_cell.length_b   1.000
_cell.length_c   1.000
_cell.angle_alpha   90.00
_cell.angle_beta   90.00
_cell.angle_gamma   90.00
#
_symmetry.space_group_name_H-M   'P 1'
#
loop_
_entity.id
_entity.type
_entity.pdbx_description
1 polymer ?
#
loop_
_entity_poly.entity_id
_entity_poly.type
_entity_poly.pdbx_seq_one_letter_code
_entity_poly.pdbx_strand_id
1 'polypeptide(L)'
;FLENGFVWGGVSFFGSVFLIPPLMGLLGLLFGLRPGRSLDACAPCVAVMIAFMRFGCFLNGCCGGWEMVLGDFRFFWPTQAMESIGDFCILALLLRMEERNDHPGMRYAIFMVTYGFLRFFVEFLRDTPKEWLGLGHGQWFAVISCLIGGALLLRERKAEKSSI
;
A
#
# COMPACT_ATOMS: atom_id res chain seq x y z
N PHE A 1 -8.86 -27.19 14.26
CA PHE A 1 -9.32 -27.18 15.62
C PHE A 1 -10.38 -26.09 15.80
N LEU A 2 -11.58 -26.47 16.08
CA LEU A 2 -12.81 -25.71 16.17
C LEU A 2 -13.56 -25.63 14.83
N GLU A 3 -14.42 -26.59 14.65
CA GLU A 3 -15.28 -26.78 13.49
C GLU A 3 -16.35 -25.69 13.29
N ASN A 4 -16.45 -24.67 14.16
CA ASN A 4 -17.41 -23.58 14.04
C ASN A 4 -16.94 -22.29 14.74
N GLY A 5 -15.63 -22.02 14.77
CA GLY A 5 -15.08 -20.81 15.34
C GLY A 5 -14.97 -19.70 14.30
N PHE A 6 -15.50 -18.55 14.61
CA PHE A 6 -15.24 -17.29 13.89
C PHE A 6 -13.72 -17.04 13.89
N VAL A 7 -13.05 -17.36 12.78
CA VAL A 7 -11.61 -17.19 12.64
C VAL A 7 -11.31 -15.71 12.40
N TRP A 8 -10.84 -15.03 13.43
CA TRP A 8 -10.31 -13.64 13.35
C TRP A 8 -9.02 -13.54 12.49
N GLY A 9 -8.71 -14.55 11.69
CA GLY A 9 -7.48 -14.66 10.91
C GLY A 9 -7.50 -14.00 9.53
N GLY A 10 -8.56 -13.31 9.15
CA GLY A 10 -8.72 -12.76 7.80
C GLY A 10 -8.90 -11.25 7.72
N VAL A 11 -8.45 -10.48 8.71
CA VAL A 11 -8.47 -9.02 8.58
C VAL A 11 -7.43 -8.62 7.54
N SER A 12 -7.89 -8.51 6.31
CA SER A 12 -7.07 -8.04 5.21
C SER A 12 -6.71 -6.58 5.46
N PHE A 13 -5.42 -6.30 5.60
CA PHE A 13 -4.90 -4.94 5.74
C PHE A 13 -5.28 -4.03 4.56
N PHE A 14 -5.68 -4.60 3.43
CA PHE A 14 -6.22 -3.85 2.29
C PHE A 14 -7.42 -2.98 2.67
N GLY A 15 -8.30 -3.44 3.56
CA GLY A 15 -9.38 -2.62 4.09
C GLY A 15 -8.88 -1.33 4.75
N SER A 16 -7.81 -1.40 5.49
CA SER A 16 -7.23 -0.22 6.16
C SER A 16 -6.67 0.79 5.16
N VAL A 17 -5.95 0.34 4.14
CA VAL A 17 -5.38 1.20 3.10
C VAL A 17 -6.47 1.94 2.32
N PHE A 18 -7.63 1.32 2.08
CA PHE A 18 -8.73 1.93 1.34
C PHE A 18 -9.73 2.67 2.22
N LEU A 19 -9.88 2.31 3.50
CA LEU A 19 -10.85 2.93 4.41
C LEU A 19 -10.29 4.14 5.16
N ILE A 20 -9.03 4.07 5.57
CA ILE A 20 -8.39 5.17 6.34
C ILE A 20 -8.38 6.49 5.56
N PRO A 21 -7.99 6.53 4.27
CA PRO A 21 -7.93 7.80 3.56
C PRO A 21 -9.27 8.52 3.40
N PRO A 22 -10.36 7.87 2.95
CA PRO A 22 -11.65 8.57 2.87
C PRO A 22 -12.16 9.00 4.25
N LEU A 23 -11.91 8.20 5.30
CA LEU A 23 -12.26 8.56 6.66
C LEU A 23 -11.48 9.79 7.13
N MET A 24 -10.18 9.85 6.87
CA MET A 24 -9.33 10.99 7.21
C MET A 24 -9.67 12.22 6.36
N GLY A 25 -10.05 12.05 5.10
CA GLY A 25 -10.57 13.13 4.27
C GLY A 25 -11.88 13.70 4.83
N LEU A 26 -12.79 12.83 5.27
CA LEU A 26 -14.06 13.23 5.90
C LEU A 26 -13.83 13.93 7.24
N LEU A 27 -12.98 13.39 8.10
CA LEU A 27 -12.59 14.03 9.36
C LEU A 27 -11.95 15.40 9.09
N GLY A 28 -11.07 15.51 8.11
CA GLY A 28 -10.49 16.78 7.68
C GLY A 28 -11.57 17.82 7.34
N LEU A 29 -12.58 17.43 6.58
CA LEU A 29 -13.73 18.31 6.28
C LEU A 29 -14.50 18.73 7.52
N LEU A 30 -14.77 17.81 8.45
CA LEU A 30 -15.49 18.10 9.70
C LEU A 30 -14.73 19.09 10.59
N PHE A 31 -13.41 19.06 10.59
CA PHE A 31 -12.55 19.98 11.33
C PHE A 31 -12.13 21.24 10.53
N GLY A 32 -12.71 21.46 9.35
CA GLY A 32 -12.38 22.61 8.51
C GLY A 32 -10.99 22.58 7.87
N LEU A 33 -10.35 21.40 7.85
CA LEU A 33 -9.07 21.19 7.19
C LEU A 33 -9.28 20.88 5.71
N ARG A 34 -8.30 21.23 4.87
CA ARG A 34 -8.32 20.83 3.47
C ARG A 34 -8.08 19.31 3.36
N PRO A 35 -9.01 18.54 2.76
CA PRO A 35 -8.93 17.07 2.73
C PRO A 35 -7.61 16.55 2.14
N GLY A 36 -7.05 17.22 1.13
CA GLY A 36 -5.76 16.87 0.55
C GLY A 36 -4.60 16.93 1.56
N ARG A 37 -4.57 17.93 2.44
CA ARG A 37 -3.54 18.02 3.49
C ARG A 37 -3.66 16.92 4.53
N SER A 38 -4.88 16.55 4.89
CA SER A 38 -5.12 15.45 5.82
C SER A 38 -4.65 14.11 5.23
N LEU A 39 -4.90 13.88 3.93
CA LEU A 39 -4.42 12.71 3.22
C LEU A 39 -2.89 12.68 3.12
N ASP A 40 -2.25 13.81 2.83
CA ASP A 40 -0.80 13.92 2.75
C ASP A 40 -0.11 13.64 4.09
N ALA A 41 -0.72 14.06 5.19
CA ALA A 41 -0.23 13.76 6.54
C ALA A 41 -0.36 12.26 6.88
N CYS A 42 -1.39 11.58 6.35
CA CYS A 42 -1.59 10.15 6.58
C CYS A 42 -0.64 9.26 5.77
N ALA A 43 -0.23 9.68 4.58
CA ALA A 43 0.57 8.85 3.68
C ALA A 43 1.83 8.26 4.34
N PRO A 44 2.72 9.03 5.00
CA PRO A 44 3.89 8.46 5.67
C PRO A 44 3.52 7.58 6.86
N CYS A 45 2.43 7.89 7.58
CA CYS A 45 1.96 7.05 8.69
C CYS A 45 1.50 5.68 8.21
N VAL A 46 0.79 5.61 7.08
CA VAL A 46 0.37 4.35 6.48
C VAL A 46 1.58 3.58 5.95
N ALA A 47 2.52 4.24 5.29
CA ALA A 47 3.72 3.61 4.76
C ALA A 47 4.56 2.95 5.87
N VAL A 48 4.82 3.66 6.98
CA VAL A 48 5.58 3.09 8.11
C VAL A 48 4.85 1.93 8.76
N MET A 49 3.53 2.04 8.90
CA MET A 49 2.71 0.98 9.49
C MET A 49 2.76 -0.30 8.65
N ILE A 50 2.67 -0.20 7.32
CA ILE A 50 2.80 -1.35 6.41
C ILE A 50 4.20 -1.94 6.51
N ALA A 51 5.25 -1.12 6.46
CA ALA A 51 6.63 -1.57 6.53
C ALA A 51 6.89 -2.42 7.78
N PHE A 52 6.50 -1.94 8.97
CA PHE A 52 6.66 -2.70 10.22
C PHE A 52 5.78 -3.95 10.28
N MET A 53 4.55 -3.88 9.76
CA MET A 53 3.68 -5.05 9.71
C MET A 53 4.29 -6.16 8.83
N ARG A 54 4.85 -5.81 7.68
CA ARG A 54 5.54 -6.78 6.80
C ARG A 54 6.81 -7.31 7.41
N PHE A 55 7.54 -6.47 8.12
CA PHE A 55 8.69 -6.91 8.90
C PHE A 55 8.29 -7.91 9.99
N GLY A 56 7.20 -7.66 10.71
CA GLY A 56 6.63 -8.60 11.67
C GLY A 56 6.21 -9.93 11.03
N CYS A 57 5.59 -9.91 9.84
CA CYS A 57 5.27 -11.12 9.08
C CYS A 57 6.54 -11.91 8.70
N PHE A 58 7.61 -11.22 8.34
CA PHE A 58 8.89 -11.85 8.05
C PHE A 58 9.48 -12.56 9.27
N LEU A 59 9.48 -11.91 10.44
CA LEU A 59 9.95 -12.51 11.68
C LEU A 59 9.11 -13.73 12.13
N ASN A 60 7.81 -13.70 11.87
CA ASN A 60 6.89 -14.80 12.17
C ASN A 60 6.92 -15.93 11.11
N GLY A 61 7.65 -15.76 10.00
CA GLY A 61 7.72 -16.76 8.94
C GLY A 61 6.40 -17.00 8.21
N CYS A 62 5.43 -16.04 8.28
CA CYS A 62 4.13 -16.17 7.63
C CYS A 62 4.08 -15.37 6.31
N CYS A 63 3.17 -15.73 5.40
CA CYS A 63 2.91 -15.00 4.15
C CYS A 63 4.11 -14.94 3.18
N GLY A 64 4.96 -15.96 3.17
CA GLY A 64 6.08 -16.10 2.23
C GLY A 64 5.61 -16.23 0.79
N GLY A 65 6.57 -16.14 -0.13
CA GLY A 65 6.36 -16.39 -1.54
C GLY A 65 6.49 -17.87 -1.89
N TRP A 66 6.72 -18.13 -3.17
CA TRP A 66 6.89 -19.49 -3.70
C TRP A 66 8.01 -20.25 -2.99
N GLU A 67 7.75 -21.55 -2.76
CA GLU A 67 8.78 -22.47 -2.29
C GLU A 67 9.78 -22.71 -3.41
N MET A 68 11.05 -22.44 -3.13
CA MET A 68 12.15 -22.80 -4.04
C MET A 68 12.93 -23.98 -3.46
N VAL A 69 13.16 -24.98 -4.31
CA VAL A 69 13.96 -26.17 -3.98
C VAL A 69 15.25 -26.10 -4.76
N LEU A 70 16.37 -25.95 -4.05
CA LEU A 70 17.71 -25.95 -4.63
C LEU A 70 18.50 -27.12 -4.06
N GLY A 71 18.44 -28.28 -4.72
CA GLY A 71 18.97 -29.53 -4.19
C GLY A 71 18.21 -29.97 -2.94
N ASP A 72 18.91 -30.16 -1.83
CA ASP A 72 18.29 -30.52 -0.54
C ASP A 72 17.79 -29.31 0.27
N PHE A 73 18.07 -28.09 -0.19
CA PHE A 73 17.63 -26.86 0.48
C PHE A 73 16.27 -26.40 -0.04
N ARG A 74 15.32 -26.24 0.89
CA ARG A 74 14.00 -25.65 0.63
C ARG A 74 13.94 -24.29 1.33
N PHE A 75 13.60 -23.25 0.58
CA PHE A 75 13.37 -21.92 1.15
C PHE A 75 12.20 -21.22 0.44
N PHE A 76 11.52 -20.35 1.18
CA PHE A 76 10.46 -19.52 0.62
C PHE A 76 11.02 -18.16 0.23
N TRP A 77 10.57 -17.64 -0.91
CA TRP A 77 10.89 -16.27 -1.28
C TRP A 77 10.49 -15.31 -0.16
N PRO A 78 11.41 -14.47 0.35
CA PRO A 78 11.15 -13.55 1.45
C PRO A 78 10.39 -12.31 0.95
N THR A 79 9.21 -12.52 0.36
CA THR A 79 8.36 -11.45 -0.18
C THR A 79 8.01 -10.40 0.85
N GLN A 80 7.88 -10.81 2.14
CA GLN A 80 7.62 -9.92 3.26
C GLN A 80 8.78 -8.93 3.47
N ALA A 81 10.02 -9.41 3.41
CA ALA A 81 11.21 -8.57 3.55
C ALA A 81 11.33 -7.60 2.36
N MET A 82 11.05 -8.08 1.15
CA MET A 82 11.04 -7.23 -0.05
C MET A 82 9.98 -6.12 0.03
N GLU A 83 8.76 -6.46 0.46
CA GLU A 83 7.71 -5.46 0.71
C GLU A 83 8.14 -4.47 1.79
N SER A 84 8.63 -4.94 2.93
CA SER A 84 9.07 -4.08 4.04
C SER A 84 10.14 -3.09 3.60
N ILE A 85 11.17 -3.54 2.89
CA ILE A 85 12.24 -2.67 2.35
C ILE A 85 11.65 -1.66 1.36
N GLY A 86 10.79 -2.11 0.45
CA GLY A 86 10.12 -1.23 -0.51
C GLY A 86 9.28 -0.15 0.17
N ASP A 87 8.53 -0.53 1.21
CA ASP A 87 7.70 0.41 1.98
C ASP A 87 8.55 1.42 2.77
N PHE A 88 9.71 1.02 3.31
CA PHE A 88 10.67 1.96 3.90
C PHE A 88 11.27 2.91 2.85
N CYS A 89 11.53 2.44 1.64
CA CYS A 89 11.96 3.31 0.54
C CYS A 89 10.87 4.33 0.15
N ILE A 90 9.61 3.89 0.08
CA ILE A 90 8.45 4.74 -0.16
C ILE A 90 8.33 5.77 0.97
N LEU A 91 8.44 5.37 2.23
CA LEU A 91 8.43 6.27 3.37
C LEU A 91 9.53 7.35 3.25
N ALA A 92 10.76 6.94 2.94
CA ALA A 92 11.88 7.88 2.76
C ALA A 92 11.62 8.88 1.62
N LEU A 93 11.01 8.41 0.52
CA LEU A 93 10.57 9.28 -0.58
C LEU A 93 9.53 10.31 -0.10
N LEU A 94 8.50 9.86 0.62
CA LEU A 94 7.42 10.72 1.11
C LEU A 94 7.92 11.77 2.11
N LEU A 95 8.87 11.41 2.98
CA LEU A 95 9.48 12.34 3.93
C LEU A 95 10.33 13.40 3.22
N ARG A 96 11.08 13.02 2.19
CA ARG A 96 11.85 13.99 1.37
C ARG A 96 10.97 14.96 0.60
N MET A 97 9.76 14.54 0.25
CA MET A 97 8.79 15.38 -0.44
C MET A 97 8.12 16.40 0.48
N GLU A 98 8.14 16.20 1.80
CA GLU A 98 7.50 17.09 2.77
C GLU A 98 8.03 18.52 2.70
N GLU A 99 9.33 18.65 2.45
CA GLU A 99 10.01 19.94 2.36
C GLU A 99 9.72 20.72 1.07
N ARG A 100 9.16 20.06 0.05
CA ARG A 100 9.06 20.61 -1.32
C ARG A 100 7.63 20.74 -1.86
N ASN A 101 6.61 20.34 -1.11
CA ASN A 101 5.31 20.12 -1.71
C ASN A 101 4.25 21.10 -1.20
N ASP A 102 3.89 22.07 -2.05
CA ASP A 102 2.82 23.04 -1.80
C ASP A 102 1.44 22.55 -2.27
N HIS A 103 1.37 21.38 -2.96
CA HIS A 103 0.13 20.87 -3.55
C HIS A 103 -0.56 19.84 -2.62
N PRO A 104 -1.72 20.18 -2.03
CA PRO A 104 -2.46 19.29 -1.14
C PRO A 104 -2.96 18.04 -1.86
N GLY A 105 -2.64 16.84 -1.37
CA GLY A 105 -3.05 15.55 -1.93
C GLY A 105 -2.01 14.88 -2.82
N MET A 106 -0.95 15.58 -3.19
CA MET A 106 0.07 15.05 -4.09
C MET A 106 0.91 13.96 -3.44
N ARG A 107 1.26 14.09 -2.17
CA ARG A 107 2.03 13.10 -1.42
C ARG A 107 1.26 11.78 -1.30
N TYR A 108 -0.02 11.88 -0.98
CA TYR A 108 -0.89 10.71 -0.92
C TYR A 108 -1.04 10.04 -2.29
N ALA A 109 -1.21 10.80 -3.36
CA ALA A 109 -1.31 10.27 -4.72
C ALA A 109 -0.02 9.52 -5.13
N ILE A 110 1.15 10.05 -4.81
CA ILE A 110 2.43 9.37 -5.06
C ILE A 110 2.56 8.10 -4.22
N PHE A 111 2.13 8.13 -2.94
CA PHE A 111 2.06 6.92 -2.12
C PHE A 111 1.23 5.83 -2.78
N MET A 112 0.01 6.15 -3.24
CA MET A 112 -0.89 5.20 -3.87
C MET A 112 -0.30 4.56 -5.14
N VAL A 113 0.39 5.35 -5.97
CA VAL A 113 1.04 4.84 -7.19
C VAL A 113 2.25 3.97 -6.85
N THR A 114 3.15 4.44 -5.99
CA THR A 114 4.39 3.73 -5.66
C THR A 114 4.12 2.44 -4.88
N TYR A 115 3.20 2.48 -3.91
CA TYR A 115 2.77 1.31 -3.17
C TYR A 115 2.04 0.30 -4.07
N GLY A 116 1.11 0.78 -4.92
CA GLY A 116 0.41 -0.07 -5.87
C GLY A 116 1.38 -0.78 -6.82
N PHE A 117 2.38 -0.06 -7.32
CA PHE A 117 3.42 -0.63 -8.18
C PHE A 117 4.25 -1.69 -7.43
N LEU A 118 4.77 -1.38 -6.25
CA LEU A 118 5.51 -2.33 -5.42
C LEU A 118 4.68 -3.59 -5.16
N ARG A 119 3.43 -3.41 -4.75
CA ARG A 119 2.53 -4.51 -4.42
C ARG A 119 2.21 -5.38 -5.62
N PHE A 120 2.02 -4.78 -6.80
CA PHE A 120 1.76 -5.50 -8.03
C PHE A 120 2.90 -6.47 -8.37
N PHE A 121 4.16 -6.02 -8.27
CA PHE A 121 5.31 -6.86 -8.58
C PHE A 121 5.56 -7.94 -7.52
N VAL A 122 5.45 -7.61 -6.25
CA VAL A 122 5.67 -8.59 -5.18
C VAL A 122 4.61 -9.70 -5.22
N GLU A 123 3.39 -9.41 -5.66
CA GLU A 123 2.33 -10.42 -5.77
C GLU A 123 2.65 -11.52 -6.79
N PHE A 124 3.48 -11.27 -7.80
CA PHE A 124 3.94 -12.32 -8.71
C PHE A 124 4.83 -13.36 -8.02
N LEU A 125 5.53 -12.96 -6.96
CA LEU A 125 6.41 -13.84 -6.18
C LEU A 125 5.66 -14.56 -5.06
N ARG A 126 4.38 -14.26 -4.85
CA ARG A 126 3.54 -14.88 -3.83
C ARG A 126 2.76 -16.05 -4.41
N ASP A 127 2.64 -17.09 -3.59
CA ASP A 127 1.76 -18.23 -3.89
C ASP A 127 0.33 -17.90 -3.43
N THR A 128 -0.34 -17.04 -4.20
CA THR A 128 -1.73 -16.66 -3.95
C THR A 128 -2.64 -17.27 -5.03
N PRO A 129 -3.84 -17.76 -4.66
CA PRO A 129 -4.78 -18.26 -5.65
C PRO A 129 -5.15 -17.17 -6.65
N LYS A 130 -5.00 -17.51 -7.94
CA LYS A 130 -5.33 -16.63 -9.06
C LYS A 130 -6.75 -16.92 -9.52
N GLU A 131 -7.70 -16.09 -9.11
CA GLU A 131 -9.12 -16.38 -9.33
C GLU A 131 -9.72 -15.67 -10.55
N TRP A 132 -9.33 -14.42 -10.82
CA TRP A 132 -9.91 -13.62 -11.90
C TRP A 132 -8.85 -13.17 -12.89
N LEU A 133 -9.01 -13.51 -14.18
CA LEU A 133 -8.09 -13.17 -15.28
C LEU A 133 -6.63 -13.56 -15.01
N GLY A 134 -6.38 -14.58 -14.18
CA GLY A 134 -5.04 -15.01 -13.80
C GLY A 134 -4.32 -14.06 -12.83
N LEU A 135 -5.03 -13.08 -12.27
CA LEU A 135 -4.51 -12.14 -11.27
C LEU A 135 -5.04 -12.49 -9.88
N GLY A 136 -4.18 -12.37 -8.87
CA GLY A 136 -4.58 -12.49 -7.48
C GLY A 136 -5.29 -11.23 -6.96
N HIS A 137 -6.02 -11.37 -5.86
CA HIS A 137 -6.71 -10.23 -5.22
C HIS A 137 -5.78 -9.05 -4.94
N GLY A 138 -4.53 -9.32 -4.52
CA GLY A 138 -3.53 -8.28 -4.27
C GLY A 138 -3.17 -7.46 -5.50
N GLN A 139 -3.13 -8.07 -6.69
CA GLN A 139 -2.86 -7.37 -7.94
C GLN A 139 -4.01 -6.47 -8.36
N TRP A 140 -5.27 -6.90 -8.17
CA TRP A 140 -6.43 -6.05 -8.43
C TRP A 140 -6.44 -4.80 -7.55
N PHE A 141 -6.18 -4.96 -6.25
CA PHE A 141 -6.05 -3.82 -5.35
C PHE A 141 -4.89 -2.90 -5.74
N ALA A 142 -3.76 -3.46 -6.18
CA ALA A 142 -2.62 -2.70 -6.67
C ALA A 142 -2.96 -1.85 -7.91
N VAL A 143 -3.66 -2.44 -8.88
CA VAL A 143 -4.13 -1.73 -10.08
C VAL A 143 -5.09 -0.60 -9.72
N ILE A 144 -6.09 -0.86 -8.86
CA ILE A 144 -7.02 0.16 -8.39
C ILE A 144 -6.28 1.29 -7.68
N SER A 145 -5.31 0.96 -6.82
CA SER A 145 -4.47 1.95 -6.14
C SER A 145 -3.70 2.83 -7.11
N CYS A 146 -3.07 2.25 -8.13
CA CYS A 146 -2.36 2.99 -9.18
C CYS A 146 -3.31 3.89 -9.99
N LEU A 147 -4.52 3.42 -10.32
CA LEU A 147 -5.51 4.20 -11.06
C LEU A 147 -6.00 5.40 -10.26
N ILE A 148 -6.33 5.20 -8.98
CA ILE A 148 -6.76 6.29 -8.09
C ILE A 148 -5.62 7.30 -7.90
N GLY A 149 -4.41 6.84 -7.58
CA GLY A 149 -3.26 7.72 -7.42
C GLY A 149 -2.92 8.49 -8.69
N GLY A 150 -2.94 7.82 -9.84
CA GLY A 150 -2.73 8.45 -11.15
C GLY A 150 -3.78 9.50 -11.49
N ALA A 151 -5.06 9.22 -11.22
CA ALA A 151 -6.15 10.17 -11.43
C ALA A 151 -6.01 11.43 -10.55
N LEU A 152 -5.60 11.25 -9.28
CA LEU A 152 -5.31 12.36 -8.38
C LEU A 152 -4.15 13.21 -8.88
N LEU A 153 -3.04 12.59 -9.32
CA LEU A 153 -1.90 13.31 -9.89
C LEU A 153 -2.26 14.12 -11.14
N LEU A 154 -3.09 13.54 -12.01
CA LEU A 154 -3.55 14.24 -13.22
C LEU A 154 -4.46 15.42 -12.88
N ARG A 155 -5.29 15.28 -11.85
CA ARG A 155 -6.15 16.36 -11.36
C ARG A 155 -5.34 17.54 -10.83
N GLU A 156 -4.34 17.28 -10.01
CA GLU A 156 -3.49 18.33 -9.44
C GLU A 156 -2.68 19.05 -10.52
N ARG A 157 -2.13 18.34 -11.50
CA ARG A 157 -1.42 18.96 -12.64
C ARG A 157 -2.33 19.84 -13.51
N LYS A 158 -3.62 19.48 -13.63
CA LYS A 158 -4.58 20.32 -14.36
C LYS A 158 -4.92 21.60 -13.58
N ALA A 159 -5.08 21.49 -12.26
CA ALA A 159 -5.34 22.64 -11.40
C ALA A 159 -4.18 23.65 -11.46
N GLU A 160 -2.94 23.18 -11.43
CA GLU A 160 -1.74 24.00 -11.58
C GLU A 160 -1.71 24.77 -12.91
N LYS A 161 -2.00 24.09 -14.03
CA LYS A 161 -2.04 24.72 -15.36
C LYS A 161 -3.17 25.74 -15.53
N SER A 162 -4.23 25.66 -14.74
CA SER A 162 -5.37 26.59 -14.78
C SER A 162 -5.14 27.84 -13.92
N SER A 163 -4.12 27.85 -13.07
CA SER A 163 -3.79 28.96 -12.18
C SER A 163 -2.64 29.85 -12.68
N ILE A 164 -2.03 29.49 -13.83
CA ILE A 164 -1.03 30.26 -14.58
C ILE A 164 -1.71 30.98 -15.74
#